data_e378d5ecdf7b48eac4eae17d21917948
#
_entry.id   e378d5ecdf7b48eac4eae17d21917948
#
_cell.length_a   1.000
_cell.length_b   1.000
_cell.length_c   1.000
_cell.angle_alpha   90.00
_cell.angle_beta   90.00
_cell.angle_gamma   90.00
#
_symmetry.space_group_name_H-M   'P 1'
#
loop_
_entity.id
_entity.type
_entity.pdbx_description
1 polymer ?
#
loop_
_entity_poly.entity_id
_entity_poly.type
_entity_poly.pdbx_seq_one_letter_code
_entity_poly.pdbx_strand_id
1 'polypeptide(L)'
;GEALYSQVQRAVDQARGEGADYVIMVGHLGDNGITEKWSSRSVIANTTGIDAAIDGHSHEVCVENVPNESGEMVVLTQTGTKFANIGKLTITTDGQIQASHVSAVTDAEGNPAKDAEMESFINGIKSQYEESLKVVLGRTDVDLMDKDPETGLRAVRKAETNLGDLCADASRYMMGADIGFMNGGGIRAGIEAGDITYEDALSVFPYGNMICMAEVSGQKIKDALEMGVKNYPEESGGFIHVSGLTYTVDSSVPSSVVLDEKRNFVSVGGEYRVRDIYVGEEPLDVNRTYTLASHNYWLKSGGDGMSMLMGCPILKDETMVDVDTITSYISEYLGGTVGEEYKDPRGQGRITIK
;
A
#
# COMPACT_ATOMS: atom_id res chain seq x y z
N GLY A 1 21.48 0.64 0.19
CA GLY A 1 22.28 -0.04 1.18
C GLY A 1 23.29 0.89 1.83
N GLU A 2 24.44 1.12 1.25
CA GLU A 2 25.59 1.81 1.89
C GLU A 2 25.26 3.18 2.49
N ALA A 3 24.50 4.01 1.78
CA ALA A 3 24.12 5.33 2.31
C ALA A 3 23.23 5.22 3.57
N LEU A 4 22.32 4.23 3.62
CA LEU A 4 21.49 3.96 4.79
C LEU A 4 22.37 3.51 5.97
N TYR A 5 23.23 2.51 5.75
CA TYR A 5 24.10 1.97 6.80
C TYR A 5 25.02 3.04 7.37
N SER A 6 25.63 3.87 6.50
CA SER A 6 26.49 4.98 6.94
C SER A 6 25.73 6.04 7.76
N GLN A 7 24.46 6.30 7.44
CA GLN A 7 23.65 7.23 8.22
C GLN A 7 23.26 6.64 9.58
N VAL A 8 22.86 5.36 9.61
CA VAL A 8 22.55 4.67 10.85
C VAL A 8 23.80 4.60 11.73
N GLN A 9 24.96 4.22 11.19
CA GLN A 9 26.20 4.17 11.95
C GLN A 9 26.56 5.53 12.56
N ARG A 10 26.43 6.62 11.79
CA ARG A 10 26.68 7.97 12.34
C ARG A 10 25.74 8.32 13.50
N ALA A 11 24.49 7.93 13.41
CA ALA A 11 23.52 8.16 14.49
C ALA A 11 23.88 7.34 15.75
N VAL A 12 24.31 6.09 15.56
CA VAL A 12 24.79 5.22 16.64
C VAL A 12 26.04 5.82 17.30
N ASP A 13 27.03 6.22 16.50
CA ASP A 13 28.28 6.82 16.99
C ASP A 13 28.02 8.11 17.75
N GLN A 14 27.09 8.94 17.27
CA GLN A 14 26.67 10.15 17.96
C GLN A 14 26.04 9.82 19.31
N ALA A 15 25.07 8.90 19.36
CA ALA A 15 24.41 8.52 20.61
C ALA A 15 25.42 7.98 21.64
N ARG A 16 26.35 7.13 21.21
CA ARG A 16 27.44 6.62 22.06
C ARG A 16 28.36 7.74 22.51
N GLY A 17 28.74 8.67 21.61
CA GLY A 17 29.53 9.84 21.93
C GLY A 17 28.90 10.81 22.92
N GLU A 18 27.56 10.87 22.94
CA GLU A 18 26.75 11.61 23.90
C GLU A 18 26.55 10.88 25.24
N GLY A 19 27.05 9.64 25.36
CA GLY A 19 27.07 8.88 26.60
C GLY A 19 25.92 7.88 26.76
N ALA A 20 25.29 7.46 25.67
CA ALA A 20 24.25 6.42 25.74
C ALA A 20 24.85 5.07 26.15
N ASP A 21 24.33 4.47 27.21
CA ASP A 21 24.67 3.12 27.66
C ASP A 21 24.09 2.04 26.74
N TYR A 22 22.92 2.32 26.15
CA TYR A 22 22.23 1.44 25.20
C TYR A 22 21.73 2.24 23.99
N VAL A 23 21.85 1.65 22.80
CA VAL A 23 21.31 2.20 21.55
C VAL A 23 20.28 1.24 20.97
N ILE A 24 19.02 1.65 20.95
CA ILE A 24 17.92 0.87 20.44
C ILE A 24 17.49 1.46 19.10
N MET A 25 17.62 0.69 18.02
CA MET A 25 17.08 1.06 16.71
C MET A 25 15.55 0.87 16.70
N VAL A 26 14.82 1.90 16.32
CA VAL A 26 13.38 1.82 16.04
C VAL A 26 13.19 2.10 14.56
N GLY A 27 12.75 1.08 13.82
CA GLY A 27 12.63 1.12 12.37
C GLY A 27 11.23 0.79 11.86
N HIS A 28 11.03 1.02 10.57
CA HIS A 28 9.87 0.53 9.80
C HIS A 28 10.39 0.02 8.44
N LEU A 29 11.37 -0.85 8.47
CA LEU A 29 12.13 -1.33 7.31
C LEU A 29 11.59 -2.67 6.80
N GLY A 30 11.16 -3.52 7.71
CA GLY A 30 10.71 -4.88 7.43
C GLY A 30 11.85 -5.87 7.25
N ASP A 31 11.49 -7.13 7.23
CA ASP A 31 12.41 -8.24 6.98
C ASP A 31 12.58 -8.48 5.47
N ASN A 32 11.46 -8.57 4.77
CA ASN A 32 11.40 -8.67 3.31
C ASN A 32 11.00 -7.33 2.69
N GLY A 33 11.59 -6.24 3.17
CA GLY A 33 11.27 -4.89 2.72
C GLY A 33 11.37 -4.73 1.19
N ILE A 34 11.19 -3.52 0.70
CA ILE A 34 11.23 -3.20 -0.74
C ILE A 34 12.49 -3.79 -1.41
N THR A 35 13.56 -3.95 -0.65
CA THR A 35 14.78 -4.68 -1.06
C THR A 35 15.47 -5.22 0.20
N GLU A 36 16.10 -6.39 0.09
CA GLU A 36 16.90 -6.99 1.15
C GLU A 36 17.92 -6.00 1.76
N LYS A 37 18.52 -5.14 0.93
CA LYS A 37 19.47 -4.10 1.37
C LYS A 37 18.88 -3.04 2.29
N TRP A 38 17.56 -2.94 2.40
CA TRP A 38 16.87 -1.98 3.26
C TRP A 38 16.17 -2.66 4.44
N SER A 39 16.32 -3.96 4.59
CA SER A 39 15.77 -4.69 5.74
C SER A 39 16.50 -4.32 7.02
N SER A 40 15.84 -4.49 8.15
CA SER A 40 16.43 -4.30 9.47
C SER A 40 17.61 -5.26 9.71
N ARG A 41 17.54 -6.50 9.17
CA ARG A 41 18.65 -7.46 9.20
C ARG A 41 19.88 -6.91 8.50
N SER A 42 19.69 -6.36 7.29
CA SER A 42 20.82 -5.79 6.53
C SER A 42 21.41 -4.55 7.21
N VAL A 43 20.59 -3.72 7.85
CA VAL A 43 21.09 -2.58 8.63
C VAL A 43 21.94 -3.07 9.81
N ILE A 44 21.44 -4.04 10.59
CA ILE A 44 22.20 -4.62 11.70
C ILE A 44 23.50 -5.23 11.21
N ALA A 45 23.46 -6.06 10.16
CA ALA A 45 24.62 -6.77 9.63
C ALA A 45 25.70 -5.86 9.06
N ASN A 46 25.39 -4.60 8.73
CA ASN A 46 26.34 -3.61 8.19
C ASN A 46 26.56 -2.40 9.11
N THR A 47 26.30 -2.55 10.41
CA THR A 47 26.56 -1.53 11.43
C THR A 47 27.07 -2.18 12.71
N THR A 48 27.59 -1.38 13.63
CA THR A 48 28.02 -1.81 14.97
C THR A 48 27.41 -0.91 16.04
N GLY A 49 27.34 -1.40 17.28
CA GLY A 49 26.93 -0.60 18.43
C GLY A 49 25.42 -0.41 18.61
N ILE A 50 24.59 -1.07 17.80
CA ILE A 50 23.16 -1.25 18.06
C ILE A 50 23.00 -2.41 19.03
N ASP A 51 22.29 -2.21 20.15
CA ASP A 51 22.07 -3.24 21.16
C ASP A 51 20.81 -4.04 20.91
N ALA A 52 19.76 -3.41 20.38
CA ALA A 52 18.53 -4.08 19.94
C ALA A 52 17.85 -3.28 18.83
N ALA A 53 16.96 -3.96 18.10
CA ALA A 53 16.14 -3.37 17.05
C ALA A 53 14.66 -3.74 17.23
N ILE A 54 13.81 -2.73 17.18
CA ILE A 54 12.34 -2.86 17.13
C ILE A 54 11.93 -2.40 15.72
N ASP A 55 11.29 -3.28 14.96
CA ASP A 55 10.94 -3.01 13.57
C ASP A 55 9.46 -3.28 13.28
N GLY A 56 9.01 -2.96 12.09
CA GLY A 56 7.66 -3.15 11.57
C GLY A 56 7.66 -3.36 10.06
N HIS A 57 6.60 -2.97 9.35
CA HIS A 57 6.40 -3.01 7.91
C HIS A 57 5.96 -4.37 7.36
N SER A 58 6.71 -5.44 7.58
CA SER A 58 6.40 -6.79 7.06
C SER A 58 5.25 -7.47 7.79
N HIS A 59 4.77 -6.89 8.90
CA HIS A 59 3.69 -7.43 9.74
C HIS A 59 4.01 -8.82 10.34
N GLU A 60 5.28 -9.15 10.48
CA GLU A 60 5.72 -10.41 11.07
C GLU A 60 5.69 -10.37 12.59
N VAL A 61 5.62 -11.53 13.20
CA VAL A 61 5.78 -11.71 14.64
C VAL A 61 7.07 -12.49 14.86
N CYS A 62 8.13 -11.80 15.23
CA CYS A 62 9.44 -12.42 15.40
C CYS A 62 10.22 -11.87 16.58
N VAL A 63 11.06 -12.72 17.17
CA VAL A 63 12.17 -12.37 18.06
C VAL A 63 13.37 -13.17 17.60
N GLU A 64 14.41 -12.49 17.17
CA GLU A 64 15.57 -13.11 16.55
C GLU A 64 16.87 -12.46 17.03
N ASN A 65 17.98 -13.19 16.88
CA ASN A 65 19.31 -12.66 17.07
C ASN A 65 20.02 -12.57 15.72
N VAL A 66 20.37 -11.35 15.33
CA VAL A 66 21.02 -11.06 14.06
C VAL A 66 22.47 -10.61 14.34
N PRO A 67 23.50 -11.22 13.71
CA PRO A 67 24.87 -10.77 13.90
C PRO A 67 25.07 -9.40 13.25
N ASN A 68 25.73 -8.48 13.98
CA ASN A 68 26.16 -7.20 13.46
C ASN A 68 27.47 -7.34 12.64
N GLU A 69 28.00 -6.24 12.11
CA GLU A 69 29.25 -6.24 11.32
C GLU A 69 30.47 -6.82 12.07
N SER A 70 30.52 -6.70 13.40
CA SER A 70 31.57 -7.28 14.25
C SER A 70 31.25 -8.71 14.74
N GLY A 71 30.10 -9.26 14.38
CA GLY A 71 29.68 -10.62 14.79
C GLY A 71 28.96 -10.67 16.13
N GLU A 72 28.66 -9.55 16.78
CA GLU A 72 27.87 -9.51 18.01
C GLU A 72 26.39 -9.69 17.70
N MET A 73 25.67 -10.42 18.54
CA MET A 73 24.26 -10.70 18.33
C MET A 73 23.38 -9.55 18.81
N VAL A 74 22.59 -9.00 17.92
CA VAL A 74 21.59 -7.94 18.16
C VAL A 74 20.21 -8.54 18.15
N VAL A 75 19.41 -8.27 19.18
CA VAL A 75 18.00 -8.71 19.24
C VAL A 75 17.17 -7.87 18.29
N LEU A 76 16.51 -8.52 17.33
CA LEU A 76 15.53 -7.93 16.42
C LEU A 76 14.14 -8.45 16.77
N THR A 77 13.16 -7.56 16.89
CA THR A 77 11.76 -7.93 17.17
C THR A 77 10.76 -7.14 16.35
N GLN A 78 9.69 -7.83 15.93
CA GLN A 78 8.49 -7.26 15.32
C GLN A 78 7.25 -7.88 15.98
N THR A 79 6.15 -7.15 16.08
CA THR A 79 4.95 -7.53 16.86
C THR A 79 3.73 -7.88 15.99
N GLY A 80 3.90 -7.98 14.68
CA GLY A 80 2.79 -8.20 13.75
C GLY A 80 2.04 -6.90 13.43
N THR A 81 0.72 -6.97 13.37
CA THR A 81 -0.13 -5.85 13.00
C THR A 81 -1.38 -5.77 13.89
N LYS A 82 -2.09 -4.64 13.84
CA LYS A 82 -3.39 -4.42 14.51
C LYS A 82 -3.37 -4.69 16.02
N PHE A 83 -2.24 -4.43 16.69
CA PHE A 83 -2.06 -4.66 18.13
C PHE A 83 -2.34 -6.09 18.60
N ALA A 84 -2.18 -7.09 17.73
CA ALA A 84 -2.32 -8.50 18.11
C ALA A 84 -1.33 -8.91 19.21
N ASN A 85 -0.15 -8.27 19.23
CA ASN A 85 0.88 -8.48 20.25
C ASN A 85 1.43 -7.13 20.73
N ILE A 86 1.92 -7.12 21.97
CA ILE A 86 2.73 -6.04 22.52
C ILE A 86 4.16 -6.56 22.64
N GLY A 87 5.12 -5.86 22.03
CA GLY A 87 6.53 -6.17 22.17
C GLY A 87 7.06 -5.67 23.51
N LYS A 88 7.78 -6.51 24.21
CA LYS A 88 8.48 -6.18 25.46
C LYS A 88 9.97 -6.38 25.26
N LEU A 89 10.74 -5.29 25.30
CA LEU A 89 12.19 -5.33 25.38
C LEU A 89 12.60 -5.16 26.85
N THR A 90 13.42 -6.06 27.35
CA THR A 90 13.91 -6.04 28.74
C THR A 90 15.43 -5.94 28.74
N ILE A 91 15.94 -4.96 29.44
CA ILE A 91 17.38 -4.84 29.76
C ILE A 91 17.53 -5.24 31.23
N THR A 92 18.27 -6.31 31.47
CA THR A 92 18.49 -6.83 32.82
C THR A 92 19.61 -6.03 33.53
N THR A 93 19.69 -6.18 34.86
CA THR A 93 20.70 -5.48 35.66
C THR A 93 22.14 -5.90 35.37
N ASP A 94 22.33 -7.06 34.75
CA ASP A 94 23.62 -7.56 34.25
C ASP A 94 23.88 -7.19 32.77
N GLY A 95 22.99 -6.34 32.18
CA GLY A 95 23.15 -5.79 30.84
C GLY A 95 22.67 -6.69 29.71
N GLN A 96 22.04 -7.84 29.99
CA GLN A 96 21.48 -8.69 28.93
C GLN A 96 20.20 -8.06 28.36
N ILE A 97 20.02 -8.19 27.05
CA ILE A 97 18.85 -7.69 26.35
C ILE A 97 18.00 -8.86 25.84
N GLN A 98 16.73 -8.83 26.15
CA GLN A 98 15.78 -9.87 25.79
C GLN A 98 14.51 -9.22 25.23
N ALA A 99 13.94 -9.81 24.17
CA ALA A 99 12.65 -9.44 23.66
C ALA A 99 11.64 -10.57 23.86
N SER A 100 10.39 -10.21 24.04
CA SER A 100 9.27 -11.14 24.13
C SER A 100 7.99 -10.49 23.61
N HIS A 101 7.03 -11.32 23.25
CA HIS A 101 5.68 -10.85 22.89
C HIS A 101 4.73 -11.17 24.04
N VAL A 102 3.92 -10.18 24.37
CA VAL A 102 2.82 -10.31 25.32
C VAL A 102 1.54 -10.27 24.49
N SER A 103 0.81 -11.37 24.47
CA SER A 103 -0.51 -11.42 23.84
C SER A 103 -1.49 -10.55 24.63
N ALA A 104 -2.50 -10.01 23.96
CA ALA A 104 -3.56 -9.30 24.64
C ALA A 104 -4.19 -10.15 25.75
N VAL A 105 -4.39 -9.58 26.93
CA VAL A 105 -5.15 -10.22 27.98
C VAL A 105 -6.60 -10.30 27.53
N THR A 106 -7.19 -11.49 27.58
CA THR A 106 -8.59 -11.70 27.24
C THR A 106 -9.45 -11.88 28.48
N ASP A 107 -10.73 -11.47 28.38
CA ASP A 107 -11.76 -11.79 29.37
C ASP A 107 -12.14 -13.28 29.34
N ALA A 108 -13.12 -13.67 30.18
CA ALA A 108 -13.58 -15.06 30.27
C ALA A 108 -14.25 -15.56 28.97
N GLU A 109 -14.72 -14.67 28.11
CA GLU A 109 -15.36 -14.91 26.82
C GLU A 109 -14.35 -14.92 25.67
N GLY A 110 -13.07 -14.62 25.93
CA GLY A 110 -11.99 -14.59 24.92
C GLY A 110 -11.85 -13.26 24.19
N ASN A 111 -12.59 -12.20 24.60
CA ASN A 111 -12.43 -10.87 24.02
C ASN A 111 -11.22 -10.18 24.66
N PRO A 112 -10.52 -9.27 23.94
CA PRO A 112 -9.46 -8.47 24.53
C PRO A 112 -9.96 -7.68 25.77
N ALA A 113 -9.29 -7.84 26.89
CA ALA A 113 -9.58 -7.06 28.08
C ALA A 113 -9.28 -5.58 27.80
N LYS A 114 -10.24 -4.71 28.14
CA LYS A 114 -10.14 -3.28 27.91
C LYS A 114 -9.90 -2.55 29.19
N ASP A 115 -9.01 -1.56 29.15
CA ASP A 115 -8.88 -0.58 30.22
C ASP A 115 -10.07 0.39 30.15
N ALA A 116 -10.85 0.48 31.23
CA ALA A 116 -12.10 1.23 31.24
C ALA A 116 -11.89 2.76 31.07
N GLU A 117 -10.79 3.31 31.59
CA GLU A 117 -10.47 4.72 31.44
C GLU A 117 -10.07 5.04 30.00
N MET A 118 -9.22 4.21 29.42
CA MET A 118 -8.81 4.34 28.03
C MET A 118 -9.99 4.12 27.07
N GLU A 119 -10.84 3.14 27.33
CA GLU A 119 -12.07 2.91 26.53
C GLU A 119 -13.01 4.13 26.60
N SER A 120 -13.20 4.72 27.77
CA SER A 120 -14.00 5.94 27.93
C SER A 120 -13.40 7.12 27.17
N PHE A 121 -12.08 7.28 27.22
CA PHE A 121 -11.36 8.32 26.48
C PHE A 121 -11.53 8.14 24.95
N ILE A 122 -11.31 6.94 24.46
CA ILE A 122 -11.46 6.61 23.02
C ILE A 122 -12.92 6.83 22.57
N ASN A 123 -13.89 6.38 23.38
CA ASN A 123 -15.31 6.58 23.08
C ASN A 123 -15.70 8.07 23.08
N GLY A 124 -15.09 8.86 23.94
CA GLY A 124 -15.25 10.32 23.95
C GLY A 124 -14.76 10.97 22.65
N ILE A 125 -13.67 10.48 22.08
CA ILE A 125 -13.19 10.93 20.76
C ILE A 125 -14.12 10.42 19.64
N LYS A 126 -14.46 9.13 19.65
CA LYS A 126 -15.33 8.52 18.64
C LYS A 126 -16.68 9.21 18.55
N SER A 127 -17.30 9.52 19.68
CA SER A 127 -18.62 10.15 19.72
C SER A 127 -18.67 11.53 19.07
N GLN A 128 -17.53 12.23 18.96
CA GLN A 128 -17.45 13.52 18.27
C GLN A 128 -17.58 13.40 16.76
N TYR A 129 -17.24 12.24 16.21
CA TYR A 129 -17.22 11.97 14.77
C TYR A 129 -18.26 10.93 14.35
N GLU A 130 -18.89 10.26 15.30
CA GLU A 130 -19.77 9.10 15.05
C GLU A 130 -20.93 9.44 14.11
N GLU A 131 -21.53 10.64 14.27
CA GLU A 131 -22.61 11.08 13.36
C GLU A 131 -22.11 11.28 11.94
N SER A 132 -20.91 11.85 11.78
CA SER A 132 -20.30 12.06 10.45
C SER A 132 -19.89 10.73 9.80
N LEU A 133 -19.35 9.78 10.57
CA LEU A 133 -18.92 8.48 10.07
C LEU A 133 -20.10 7.61 9.61
N LYS A 134 -21.25 7.73 10.28
CA LYS A 134 -22.49 6.97 9.95
C LYS A 134 -23.32 7.59 8.83
N VAL A 135 -22.90 8.72 8.26
CA VAL A 135 -23.61 9.31 7.12
C VAL A 135 -23.62 8.30 5.97
N VAL A 136 -24.81 7.91 5.56
CA VAL A 136 -25.00 7.04 4.39
C VAL A 136 -24.80 7.88 3.12
N LEU A 137 -23.85 7.48 2.30
CA LEU A 137 -23.44 8.17 1.07
C LEU A 137 -24.01 7.53 -0.18
N GLY A 138 -24.49 6.29 -0.06
CA GLY A 138 -25.06 5.48 -1.12
C GLY A 138 -25.29 4.07 -0.62
N ARG A 139 -25.51 3.16 -1.54
CA ARG A 139 -25.63 1.73 -1.25
C ARG A 139 -24.94 0.90 -2.32
N THR A 140 -24.65 -0.34 -2.00
CA THR A 140 -24.21 -1.33 -2.97
C THR A 140 -25.12 -2.57 -2.90
N ASP A 141 -25.52 -3.08 -4.05
CA ASP A 141 -26.31 -4.31 -4.14
C ASP A 141 -25.39 -5.56 -4.17
N VAL A 142 -24.09 -5.37 -4.21
CA VAL A 142 -23.06 -6.40 -4.32
C VAL A 142 -21.91 -6.15 -3.35
N ASP A 143 -21.23 -7.22 -2.93
CA ASP A 143 -19.99 -7.07 -2.14
C ASP A 143 -18.88 -6.49 -3.03
N LEU A 144 -18.25 -5.41 -2.56
CA LEU A 144 -17.08 -4.80 -3.21
C LEU A 144 -15.81 -5.33 -2.56
N MET A 145 -15.10 -6.19 -3.28
CA MET A 145 -14.08 -7.07 -2.72
C MET A 145 -12.65 -6.54 -2.92
N ASP A 146 -11.86 -6.61 -1.85
CA ASP A 146 -10.40 -6.47 -1.88
C ASP A 146 -9.69 -7.82 -1.89
N LYS A 147 -10.46 -8.92 -1.67
CA LYS A 147 -9.99 -10.30 -1.53
C LYS A 147 -10.65 -11.21 -2.56
N ASP A 148 -9.96 -12.31 -2.86
CA ASP A 148 -10.56 -13.39 -3.66
C ASP A 148 -11.66 -14.08 -2.83
N PRO A 149 -12.87 -14.23 -3.38
CA PRO A 149 -14.03 -14.75 -2.63
C PRO A 149 -13.91 -16.23 -2.25
N GLU A 150 -13.08 -17.01 -2.95
CA GLU A 150 -12.94 -18.44 -2.69
C GLU A 150 -11.83 -18.71 -1.65
N THR A 151 -10.73 -17.98 -1.75
CA THR A 151 -9.55 -18.22 -0.90
C THR A 151 -9.50 -17.30 0.32
N GLY A 152 -10.21 -16.15 0.29
CA GLY A 152 -10.12 -15.10 1.30
C GLY A 152 -8.77 -14.35 1.30
N LEU A 153 -7.87 -14.67 0.37
CA LEU A 153 -6.57 -14.01 0.25
C LEU A 153 -6.73 -12.68 -0.47
N ARG A 154 -5.91 -11.71 -0.13
CA ARG A 154 -5.92 -10.39 -0.76
C ARG A 154 -5.64 -10.49 -2.25
N ALA A 155 -6.61 -10.08 -3.08
CA ALA A 155 -6.55 -10.11 -4.53
C ALA A 155 -6.15 -8.76 -5.13
N VAL A 156 -6.63 -7.66 -4.54
CA VAL A 156 -6.51 -6.29 -5.06
C VAL A 156 -5.06 -5.85 -5.37
N ARG A 157 -4.06 -6.56 -4.87
CA ARG A 157 -2.62 -6.28 -5.13
C ARG A 157 -1.97 -7.16 -6.20
N LYS A 158 -2.73 -8.03 -6.86
CA LYS A 158 -2.19 -8.93 -7.88
C LYS A 158 -3.19 -9.36 -8.96
N ALA A 159 -4.45 -9.04 -8.78
CA ALA A 159 -5.52 -9.36 -9.71
C ALA A 159 -6.57 -8.26 -9.73
N GLU A 160 -7.37 -8.22 -10.78
CA GLU A 160 -8.53 -7.35 -10.88
C GLU A 160 -9.55 -7.68 -9.78
N THR A 161 -10.21 -6.65 -9.26
CA THR A 161 -11.34 -6.78 -8.35
C THR A 161 -12.39 -5.73 -8.68
N ASN A 162 -13.66 -6.02 -8.39
CA ASN A 162 -14.75 -5.06 -8.63
C ASN A 162 -14.57 -3.74 -7.85
N LEU A 163 -14.02 -3.80 -6.63
CA LEU A 163 -13.70 -2.60 -5.87
C LEU A 163 -12.56 -1.79 -6.53
N GLY A 164 -11.55 -2.48 -7.06
CA GLY A 164 -10.46 -1.84 -7.80
C GLY A 164 -10.98 -1.11 -9.04
N ASP A 165 -11.92 -1.75 -9.77
CA ASP A 165 -12.57 -1.15 -10.92
C ASP A 165 -13.39 0.08 -10.54
N LEU A 166 -14.21 -0.01 -9.47
CA LEU A 166 -14.98 1.12 -8.95
C LEU A 166 -14.08 2.32 -8.58
N CYS A 167 -12.95 2.06 -7.91
CA CYS A 167 -12.00 3.11 -7.53
C CYS A 167 -11.33 3.78 -8.74
N ALA A 168 -10.97 2.99 -9.75
CA ALA A 168 -10.40 3.51 -10.99
C ALA A 168 -11.45 4.29 -11.80
N ASP A 169 -12.69 3.81 -11.86
CA ASP A 169 -13.81 4.51 -12.50
C ASP A 169 -14.07 5.85 -11.81
N ALA A 170 -14.15 5.87 -10.50
CA ALA A 170 -14.36 7.09 -9.73
C ALA A 170 -13.30 8.15 -10.10
N SER A 171 -12.03 7.77 -10.10
CA SER A 171 -10.94 8.68 -10.48
C SER A 171 -11.09 9.19 -11.91
N ARG A 172 -11.37 8.30 -12.86
CA ARG A 172 -11.53 8.65 -14.28
C ARG A 172 -12.70 9.57 -14.52
N TYR A 173 -13.88 9.21 -14.02
CA TYR A 173 -15.13 9.94 -14.29
C TYR A 173 -15.15 11.30 -13.59
N MET A 174 -14.75 11.37 -12.33
CA MET A 174 -14.74 12.64 -11.58
C MET A 174 -13.73 13.65 -12.15
N MET A 175 -12.64 13.15 -12.74
CA MET A 175 -11.67 14.02 -13.43
C MET A 175 -12.03 14.29 -14.90
N GLY A 176 -12.88 13.49 -15.54
CA GLY A 176 -13.18 13.57 -16.98
C GLY A 176 -11.98 13.18 -17.83
N ALA A 177 -11.22 12.17 -17.40
CA ALA A 177 -10.02 11.68 -18.07
C ALA A 177 -10.31 10.58 -19.09
N ASP A 178 -9.39 10.34 -20.03
CA ASP A 178 -9.45 9.18 -20.92
C ASP A 178 -9.23 7.88 -20.14
N ILE A 179 -8.30 7.90 -19.17
CA ILE A 179 -7.86 6.73 -18.41
C ILE A 179 -7.85 7.07 -16.92
N GLY A 180 -8.27 6.12 -16.09
CA GLY A 180 -8.13 6.15 -14.63
C GLY A 180 -7.22 5.04 -14.15
N PHE A 181 -6.28 5.37 -13.24
CA PHE A 181 -5.43 4.42 -12.54
C PHE A 181 -5.65 4.50 -11.03
N MET A 182 -5.74 3.33 -10.39
CA MET A 182 -5.74 3.22 -8.93
C MET A 182 -4.83 2.08 -8.48
N ASN A 183 -4.00 2.33 -7.45
CA ASN A 183 -3.11 1.30 -6.94
C ASN A 183 -3.79 0.34 -5.96
N GLY A 184 -3.54 -0.94 -6.10
CA GLY A 184 -4.04 -1.95 -5.17
C GLY A 184 -3.53 -1.77 -3.73
N GLY A 185 -2.39 -1.09 -3.55
CA GLY A 185 -1.86 -0.73 -2.24
C GLY A 185 -2.63 0.35 -1.51
N GLY A 186 -3.33 1.22 -2.23
CA GLY A 186 -4.20 2.27 -1.68
C GLY A 186 -5.52 1.74 -1.15
N ILE A 187 -6.03 0.66 -1.72
CA ILE A 187 -7.29 0.03 -1.34
C ILE A 187 -7.06 -0.88 -0.13
N ARG A 188 -7.68 -0.56 1.03
CA ARG A 188 -7.33 -1.15 2.32
C ARG A 188 -8.42 -2.02 2.94
N ALA A 189 -9.66 -1.92 2.50
CA ALA A 189 -10.81 -2.69 2.94
C ALA A 189 -11.79 -2.90 1.80
N GLY A 190 -12.58 -3.99 1.86
CA GLY A 190 -13.78 -4.18 1.03
C GLY A 190 -15.00 -3.47 1.65
N ILE A 191 -16.09 -3.42 0.92
CA ILE A 191 -17.40 -2.92 1.39
C ILE A 191 -18.43 -4.04 1.19
N GLU A 192 -19.15 -4.41 2.25
CA GLU A 192 -20.22 -5.40 2.17
C GLU A 192 -21.48 -4.81 1.49
N ALA A 193 -22.30 -5.67 0.89
CA ALA A 193 -23.59 -5.26 0.30
C ALA A 193 -24.50 -4.63 1.36
N GLY A 194 -25.07 -3.48 1.04
CA GLY A 194 -25.91 -2.70 1.95
C GLY A 194 -25.67 -1.20 1.79
N ASP A 195 -25.94 -0.45 2.84
CA ASP A 195 -25.66 0.98 2.87
C ASP A 195 -24.14 1.22 2.92
N ILE A 196 -23.66 2.18 2.15
CA ILE A 196 -22.27 2.63 2.16
C ILE A 196 -22.18 3.88 3.01
N THR A 197 -21.48 3.80 4.12
CA THR A 197 -21.22 4.92 5.03
C THR A 197 -19.93 5.65 4.71
N TYR A 198 -19.75 6.84 5.29
CA TYR A 198 -18.47 7.55 5.19
C TYR A 198 -17.32 6.75 5.85
N GLU A 199 -17.62 5.98 6.91
CA GLU A 199 -16.65 5.09 7.56
C GLU A 199 -16.16 3.99 6.61
N ASP A 200 -17.07 3.40 5.80
CA ASP A 200 -16.69 2.40 4.81
C ASP A 200 -15.76 2.99 3.75
N ALA A 201 -16.11 4.15 3.19
CA ALA A 201 -15.29 4.83 2.20
C ALA A 201 -13.92 5.24 2.76
N LEU A 202 -13.87 5.72 4.01
CA LEU A 202 -12.63 6.06 4.71
C LEU A 202 -11.78 4.81 5.00
N SER A 203 -12.42 3.66 5.25
CA SER A 203 -11.73 2.38 5.43
C SER A 203 -11.09 1.88 4.14
N VAL A 204 -11.71 2.15 2.98
CA VAL A 204 -11.11 1.89 1.66
C VAL A 204 -9.88 2.76 1.46
N PHE A 205 -9.96 4.07 1.73
CA PHE A 205 -8.91 5.06 1.47
C PHE A 205 -8.48 5.83 2.73
N PRO A 206 -7.74 5.21 3.66
CA PRO A 206 -7.37 5.87 4.92
C PRO A 206 -6.21 6.87 4.81
N TYR A 207 -5.59 7.02 3.64
CA TYR A 207 -4.40 7.86 3.48
C TYR A 207 -4.69 9.30 3.08
N GLY A 208 -5.88 9.58 2.54
CA GLY A 208 -6.25 10.92 2.10
C GLY A 208 -5.41 11.44 0.94
N ASN A 209 -5.11 10.57 -0.04
CA ASN A 209 -4.43 11.02 -1.25
C ASN A 209 -5.33 11.93 -2.07
N MET A 210 -4.73 12.90 -2.75
CA MET A 210 -5.44 13.83 -3.62
C MET A 210 -5.44 13.34 -5.06
N ILE A 211 -6.59 13.37 -5.73
CA ILE A 211 -6.69 12.99 -7.14
C ILE A 211 -6.26 14.14 -8.04
N CYS A 212 -5.41 13.79 -9.00
CA CYS A 212 -4.88 14.69 -10.02
C CYS A 212 -5.21 14.15 -11.42
N MET A 213 -5.13 15.00 -12.43
CA MET A 213 -5.15 14.61 -13.84
C MET A 213 -3.94 15.17 -14.57
N ALA A 214 -3.25 14.32 -15.33
CA ALA A 214 -2.05 14.69 -16.09
C ALA A 214 -2.15 14.26 -17.55
N GLU A 215 -1.37 14.91 -18.42
CA GLU A 215 -1.09 14.45 -19.77
C GLU A 215 0.05 13.44 -19.77
N VAL A 216 -0.21 12.21 -20.22
CA VAL A 216 0.74 11.12 -20.21
C VAL A 216 0.82 10.45 -21.58
N SER A 217 2.02 10.23 -22.10
CA SER A 217 2.20 9.50 -23.39
C SER A 217 1.81 8.03 -23.25
N GLY A 218 1.34 7.44 -24.34
CA GLY A 218 1.01 6.01 -24.36
C GLY A 218 2.21 5.12 -23.99
N GLN A 219 3.45 5.54 -24.31
CA GLN A 219 4.64 4.80 -23.87
C GLN A 219 4.75 4.77 -22.33
N LYS A 220 4.56 5.91 -21.66
CA LYS A 220 4.60 5.98 -20.19
C LYS A 220 3.46 5.19 -19.54
N ILE A 221 2.27 5.15 -20.17
CA ILE A 221 1.15 4.31 -19.74
C ILE A 221 1.55 2.83 -19.81
N LYS A 222 2.11 2.39 -20.93
CA LYS A 222 2.60 1.01 -21.10
C LYS A 222 3.67 0.65 -20.08
N ASP A 223 4.62 1.55 -19.83
CA ASP A 223 5.70 1.38 -18.85
C ASP A 223 5.14 1.29 -17.42
N ALA A 224 4.13 2.11 -17.09
CA ALA A 224 3.47 2.06 -15.79
C ALA A 224 2.74 0.73 -15.56
N LEU A 225 2.00 0.24 -16.56
CA LEU A 225 1.35 -1.08 -16.48
C LEU A 225 2.37 -2.20 -16.28
N GLU A 226 3.49 -2.18 -17.01
CA GLU A 226 4.58 -3.16 -16.85
C GLU A 226 5.20 -3.09 -15.45
N MET A 227 5.43 -1.87 -14.94
CA MET A 227 5.92 -1.65 -13.57
C MET A 227 4.93 -2.18 -12.53
N GLY A 228 3.63 -2.01 -12.73
CA GLY A 228 2.58 -2.47 -11.82
C GLY A 228 2.57 -3.99 -11.65
N VAL A 229 2.90 -4.73 -12.70
CA VAL A 229 2.88 -6.21 -12.68
C VAL A 229 4.26 -6.84 -12.54
N LYS A 230 5.31 -6.05 -12.25
CA LYS A 230 6.70 -6.55 -12.17
C LYS A 230 6.90 -7.71 -11.20
N ASN A 231 6.14 -7.74 -10.11
CA ASN A 231 6.27 -8.75 -9.07
C ASN A 231 5.33 -9.95 -9.28
N TYR A 232 4.39 -9.89 -10.24
CA TYR A 232 3.43 -10.98 -10.42
C TYR A 232 4.14 -12.34 -10.60
N PRO A 233 3.73 -13.40 -9.90
CA PRO A 233 2.45 -13.61 -9.18
C PRO A 233 2.40 -13.10 -7.74
N GLU A 234 3.47 -12.51 -7.23
CA GLU A 234 3.51 -11.95 -5.87
C GLU A 234 2.69 -10.66 -5.77
N GLU A 235 2.24 -10.33 -4.57
CA GLU A 235 1.53 -9.08 -4.28
C GLU A 235 2.42 -7.86 -4.53
N SER A 236 1.82 -6.78 -5.04
CA SER A 236 2.48 -5.48 -5.20
C SER A 236 1.52 -4.35 -4.83
N GLY A 237 1.94 -3.43 -3.98
CA GLY A 237 1.18 -2.20 -3.73
C GLY A 237 0.97 -1.37 -4.99
N GLY A 238 1.90 -1.44 -5.93
CA GLY A 238 1.82 -0.75 -7.22
C GLY A 238 1.03 -1.48 -8.31
N PHE A 239 0.32 -2.60 -8.03
CA PHE A 239 -0.59 -3.23 -8.99
C PHE A 239 -1.67 -2.25 -9.40
N ILE A 240 -1.93 -2.12 -10.72
CA ILE A 240 -2.77 -1.05 -11.27
C ILE A 240 -4.15 -1.58 -11.64
N HIS A 241 -5.19 -1.09 -10.96
CA HIS A 241 -6.57 -1.16 -11.44
C HIS A 241 -6.81 -0.03 -12.45
N VAL A 242 -7.57 -0.31 -13.48
CA VAL A 242 -7.71 0.59 -14.64
C VAL A 242 -9.17 0.91 -14.95
N SER A 243 -9.39 2.10 -15.50
CA SER A 243 -10.65 2.53 -16.10
C SER A 243 -10.39 3.16 -17.46
N GLY A 244 -11.28 2.91 -18.43
CA GLY A 244 -11.12 3.40 -19.80
C GLY A 244 -10.02 2.68 -20.59
N LEU A 245 -9.41 1.65 -20.00
CA LEU A 245 -8.33 0.85 -20.58
C LEU A 245 -8.50 -0.62 -20.22
N THR A 246 -8.05 -1.51 -21.10
CA THR A 246 -7.93 -2.96 -20.83
C THR A 246 -6.54 -3.44 -21.22
N TYR A 247 -6.04 -4.50 -20.57
CA TYR A 247 -4.75 -5.10 -20.92
C TYR A 247 -4.64 -6.56 -20.52
N THR A 248 -3.69 -7.26 -21.15
CA THR A 248 -3.33 -8.65 -20.85
C THR A 248 -1.95 -8.71 -20.18
N VAL A 249 -1.81 -9.54 -19.17
CA VAL A 249 -0.52 -9.91 -18.57
C VAL A 249 -0.15 -11.33 -19.01
N ASP A 250 0.93 -11.49 -19.74
CA ASP A 250 1.51 -12.78 -20.07
C ASP A 250 2.42 -13.23 -18.92
N SER A 251 1.90 -14.08 -18.05
CA SER A 251 2.64 -14.53 -16.85
C SER A 251 3.80 -15.47 -17.16
N SER A 252 3.87 -16.02 -18.39
CA SER A 252 4.99 -16.85 -18.84
C SER A 252 6.24 -16.02 -19.15
N VAL A 253 6.09 -14.72 -19.39
CA VAL A 253 7.19 -13.78 -19.62
C VAL A 253 7.72 -13.28 -18.28
N PRO A 254 9.01 -13.50 -17.95
CA PRO A 254 9.59 -12.96 -16.74
C PRO A 254 9.66 -11.42 -16.81
N SER A 255 9.52 -10.75 -15.66
CA SER A 255 9.67 -9.29 -15.61
C SER A 255 11.07 -8.87 -16.05
N SER A 256 11.12 -7.92 -16.99
CA SER A 256 12.35 -7.27 -17.48
C SER A 256 12.44 -5.79 -17.07
N VAL A 257 11.68 -5.38 -16.06
CA VAL A 257 11.72 -4.03 -15.50
C VAL A 257 13.10 -3.77 -14.87
N VAL A 258 13.74 -2.71 -15.29
CA VAL A 258 15.02 -2.22 -14.75
C VAL A 258 14.70 -1.09 -13.77
N LEU A 259 15.25 -1.21 -12.57
CA LEU A 259 15.05 -0.23 -11.48
C LEU A 259 16.39 0.42 -11.11
N ASP A 260 16.33 1.67 -10.65
CA ASP A 260 17.46 2.32 -10.02
C ASP A 260 17.70 1.81 -8.58
N GLU A 261 18.73 2.34 -7.91
CA GLU A 261 19.05 1.99 -6.53
C GLU A 261 17.95 2.34 -5.53
N LYS A 262 17.05 3.27 -5.89
CA LYS A 262 15.89 3.68 -5.08
C LYS A 262 14.61 2.94 -5.47
N ARG A 263 14.74 1.91 -6.32
CA ARG A 263 13.61 1.12 -6.84
C ARG A 263 12.66 1.90 -7.75
N ASN A 264 13.06 3.04 -8.28
CA ASN A 264 12.32 3.75 -9.30
C ASN A 264 12.50 3.07 -10.66
N PHE A 265 11.46 3.11 -11.48
CA PHE A 265 11.53 2.62 -12.85
C PHE A 265 12.58 3.39 -13.67
N VAL A 266 13.38 2.66 -14.42
CA VAL A 266 14.37 3.20 -15.37
C VAL A 266 13.95 2.86 -16.79
N SER A 267 13.69 1.58 -17.06
CA SER A 267 13.34 1.09 -18.39
C SER A 267 12.79 -0.34 -18.32
N VAL A 268 12.37 -0.85 -19.46
CA VAL A 268 12.14 -2.28 -19.69
C VAL A 268 13.29 -2.81 -20.53
N GLY A 269 14.09 -3.72 -19.98
CA GLY A 269 15.32 -4.22 -20.60
C GLY A 269 15.11 -5.37 -21.59
N GLY A 270 13.90 -5.89 -21.71
CA GLY A 270 13.57 -7.03 -22.52
C GLY A 270 12.15 -7.00 -23.06
N GLU A 271 11.50 -8.14 -23.06
CA GLU A 271 10.11 -8.28 -23.51
C GLU A 271 9.14 -7.77 -22.45
N TYR A 272 8.11 -7.03 -22.86
CA TYR A 272 7.01 -6.64 -22.00
C TYR A 272 6.09 -7.84 -21.75
N ARG A 273 5.71 -8.04 -20.50
CA ARG A 273 4.66 -9.01 -20.15
C ARG A 273 3.25 -8.43 -20.30
N VAL A 274 3.13 -7.09 -20.32
CA VAL A 274 1.86 -6.41 -20.62
C VAL A 274 1.66 -6.32 -22.11
N ARG A 275 0.53 -6.85 -22.58
CA ARG A 275 0.16 -6.97 -23.98
C ARG A 275 -1.29 -6.56 -24.21
N ASP A 276 -1.70 -6.48 -25.46
CA ASP A 276 -3.09 -6.25 -25.87
C ASP A 276 -3.73 -5.08 -25.10
N ILE A 277 -3.02 -3.94 -25.08
CA ILE A 277 -3.48 -2.74 -24.38
C ILE A 277 -4.43 -1.98 -25.29
N TYR A 278 -5.65 -1.72 -24.81
CA TYR A 278 -6.65 -0.95 -25.54
C TYR A 278 -7.12 0.23 -24.67
N VAL A 279 -7.31 1.39 -25.28
CA VAL A 279 -7.97 2.56 -24.68
C VAL A 279 -9.32 2.70 -25.34
N GLY A 280 -10.39 2.44 -24.61
CA GLY A 280 -11.70 2.18 -25.21
C GLY A 280 -11.64 0.96 -26.13
N GLU A 281 -11.99 1.14 -27.40
CA GLU A 281 -11.96 0.09 -28.40
C GLU A 281 -10.70 0.11 -29.27
N GLU A 282 -9.81 1.13 -29.10
CA GLU A 282 -8.64 1.34 -29.96
C GLU A 282 -7.37 0.82 -29.28
N PRO A 283 -6.46 0.17 -30.01
CA PRO A 283 -5.14 -0.18 -29.47
C PRO A 283 -4.40 1.05 -28.96
N LEU A 284 -3.70 0.91 -27.84
CA LEU A 284 -2.88 1.98 -27.27
C LEU A 284 -1.84 2.46 -28.30
N ASP A 285 -1.91 3.72 -28.69
CA ASP A 285 -0.85 4.37 -29.46
C ASP A 285 0.22 4.93 -28.52
N VAL A 286 1.40 4.35 -28.52
CA VAL A 286 2.51 4.74 -27.63
C VAL A 286 2.99 6.17 -27.87
N ASN A 287 2.73 6.75 -29.05
CA ASN A 287 3.14 8.09 -29.43
C ASN A 287 2.06 9.15 -29.13
N ARG A 288 0.83 8.73 -28.87
CA ARG A 288 -0.28 9.62 -28.51
C ARG A 288 -0.19 10.00 -27.04
N THR A 289 -0.68 11.22 -26.73
CA THR A 289 -0.89 11.68 -25.37
C THR A 289 -2.35 11.42 -24.95
N TYR A 290 -2.53 10.92 -23.73
CA TYR A 290 -3.81 10.65 -23.10
C TYR A 290 -3.91 11.44 -21.80
N THR A 291 -5.12 11.76 -21.39
CA THR A 291 -5.37 12.27 -20.03
C THR A 291 -5.50 11.11 -19.06
N LEU A 292 -4.69 11.13 -18.00
CA LEU A 292 -4.67 10.11 -16.95
C LEU A 292 -5.08 10.73 -15.62
N ALA A 293 -6.10 10.16 -14.99
CA ALA A 293 -6.48 10.46 -13.61
C ALA A 293 -5.87 9.44 -12.66
N SER A 294 -5.24 9.92 -11.60
CA SER A 294 -4.71 9.11 -10.52
C SER A 294 -4.39 9.99 -9.31
N HIS A 295 -3.99 9.39 -8.20
CA HIS A 295 -3.60 10.14 -7.01
C HIS A 295 -2.21 10.80 -7.14
N ASN A 296 -2.02 11.88 -6.35
CA ASN A 296 -0.78 12.67 -6.30
C ASN A 296 0.45 11.84 -5.90
N TYR A 297 0.26 10.76 -5.10
CA TYR A 297 1.30 9.83 -4.71
C TYR A 297 2.04 9.25 -5.93
N TRP A 298 1.32 8.95 -7.05
CA TRP A 298 1.94 8.49 -8.29
C TRP A 298 2.34 9.64 -9.21
N LEU A 299 1.41 10.55 -9.50
CA LEU A 299 1.63 11.57 -10.54
C LEU A 299 2.66 12.63 -10.13
N LYS A 300 2.77 12.94 -8.83
CA LYS A 300 3.69 13.96 -8.32
C LYS A 300 4.90 13.36 -7.61
N SER A 301 4.72 12.28 -6.85
CA SER A 301 5.77 11.72 -6.00
C SER A 301 6.46 10.48 -6.56
N GLY A 302 5.92 9.88 -7.64
CA GLY A 302 6.47 8.65 -8.23
C GLY A 302 6.43 7.45 -7.29
N GLY A 303 5.45 7.42 -6.38
CA GLY A 303 5.28 6.34 -5.42
C GLY A 303 5.22 4.97 -6.09
N ASP A 304 5.49 3.90 -5.36
CA ASP A 304 5.65 2.53 -5.87
C ASP A 304 6.69 2.40 -7.01
N GLY A 305 7.55 3.43 -7.18
CA GLY A 305 8.56 3.49 -8.23
C GLY A 305 8.04 3.95 -9.59
N MET A 306 6.85 4.56 -9.66
CA MET A 306 6.21 5.09 -10.89
C MET A 306 6.86 6.39 -11.39
N SER A 307 8.19 6.44 -11.43
CA SER A 307 8.97 7.63 -11.82
C SER A 307 8.65 8.13 -13.21
N MET A 308 8.18 7.26 -14.13
CA MET A 308 7.78 7.65 -15.48
C MET A 308 6.61 8.64 -15.51
N LEU A 309 5.78 8.64 -14.46
CA LEU A 309 4.65 9.56 -14.35
C LEU A 309 5.05 10.93 -13.81
N MET A 310 6.20 11.03 -13.12
CA MET A 310 6.69 12.31 -12.59
C MET A 310 7.02 13.29 -13.72
N GLY A 311 6.76 14.58 -13.46
CA GLY A 311 7.05 15.64 -14.42
C GLY A 311 6.14 15.65 -15.65
N CYS A 312 5.11 14.82 -15.71
CA CYS A 312 4.04 14.94 -16.70
C CYS A 312 3.24 16.23 -16.45
N PRO A 313 2.78 16.93 -17.50
CA PRO A 313 1.97 18.14 -17.34
C PRO A 313 0.70 17.85 -16.53
N ILE A 314 0.53 18.50 -15.39
CA ILE A 314 -0.66 18.38 -14.55
C ILE A 314 -1.74 19.32 -15.09
N LEU A 315 -2.90 18.79 -15.44
CA LEU A 315 -4.06 19.53 -15.95
C LEU A 315 -5.02 19.91 -14.82
N LYS A 316 -5.20 19.02 -13.85
CA LYS A 316 -5.97 19.25 -12.62
C LYS A 316 -5.13 18.79 -11.44
N ASP A 317 -4.82 19.70 -10.53
CA ASP A 317 -3.93 19.45 -9.40
C ASP A 317 -4.71 19.33 -8.10
N GLU A 318 -4.58 18.18 -7.44
CA GLU A 318 -5.11 17.90 -6.09
C GLU A 318 -6.57 18.36 -5.91
N THR A 319 -7.43 17.96 -6.85
CA THR A 319 -8.80 18.48 -6.97
C THR A 319 -9.74 17.94 -5.91
N MET A 320 -9.62 16.65 -5.58
CA MET A 320 -10.47 15.93 -4.61
C MET A 320 -9.64 14.92 -3.82
N VAL A 321 -10.04 14.68 -2.58
CA VAL A 321 -9.51 13.55 -1.79
C VAL A 321 -10.06 12.24 -2.37
N ASP A 322 -9.31 11.17 -2.30
CA ASP A 322 -9.70 9.83 -2.80
C ASP A 322 -11.04 9.34 -2.22
N VAL A 323 -11.28 9.54 -0.92
CA VAL A 323 -12.57 9.25 -0.26
C VAL A 323 -13.72 10.04 -0.89
N ASP A 324 -13.55 11.34 -1.07
CA ASP A 324 -14.60 12.18 -1.66
C ASP A 324 -14.82 11.84 -3.14
N THR A 325 -13.78 11.38 -3.83
CA THR A 325 -13.86 10.97 -5.23
C THR A 325 -14.76 9.74 -5.41
N ILE A 326 -14.59 8.70 -4.60
CA ILE A 326 -15.43 7.50 -4.69
C ILE A 326 -16.86 7.80 -4.24
N THR A 327 -17.05 8.59 -3.20
CA THR A 327 -18.38 8.90 -2.67
C THR A 327 -19.16 9.81 -3.62
N SER A 328 -18.51 10.80 -4.25
CA SER A 328 -19.15 11.63 -5.29
C SER A 328 -19.46 10.81 -6.53
N TYR A 329 -18.59 9.90 -6.94
CA TYR A 329 -18.88 9.02 -8.06
C TYR A 329 -20.12 8.17 -7.81
N ILE A 330 -20.25 7.56 -6.61
CA ILE A 330 -21.41 6.77 -6.24
C ILE A 330 -22.68 7.64 -6.20
N SER A 331 -22.64 8.79 -5.53
CA SER A 331 -23.82 9.63 -5.33
C SER A 331 -24.26 10.37 -6.59
N GLU A 332 -23.32 10.96 -7.33
CA GLU A 332 -23.61 11.89 -8.44
C GLU A 332 -23.66 11.15 -9.79
N TYR A 333 -22.79 10.16 -10.01
CA TYR A 333 -22.67 9.47 -11.29
C TYR A 333 -23.49 8.18 -11.34
N LEU A 334 -23.41 7.35 -10.29
CA LEU A 334 -24.18 6.10 -10.21
C LEU A 334 -25.60 6.30 -9.63
N GLY A 335 -25.99 7.53 -9.30
CA GLY A 335 -27.32 7.82 -8.74
C GLY A 335 -27.55 7.25 -7.35
N GLY A 336 -26.49 7.03 -6.58
CA GLY A 336 -26.51 6.57 -5.19
C GLY A 336 -26.47 5.05 -5.02
N THR A 337 -26.37 4.26 -6.09
CA THR A 337 -26.37 2.80 -5.99
C THR A 337 -25.27 2.19 -6.88
N VAL A 338 -24.39 1.41 -6.28
CA VAL A 338 -23.45 0.53 -7.01
C VAL A 338 -24.19 -0.75 -7.35
N GLY A 339 -24.40 -1.02 -8.64
CA GLY A 339 -25.30 -2.06 -9.12
C GLY A 339 -24.59 -3.25 -9.77
N GLU A 340 -25.35 -3.92 -10.63
CA GLU A 340 -24.98 -5.17 -11.31
C GLU A 340 -23.70 -5.10 -12.15
N GLU A 341 -23.28 -3.92 -12.59
CA GLU A 341 -22.04 -3.72 -13.34
C GLU A 341 -20.78 -4.09 -12.54
N TYR A 342 -20.88 -4.09 -11.21
CA TYR A 342 -19.79 -4.47 -10.30
C TYR A 342 -20.03 -5.83 -9.59
N LYS A 343 -20.96 -6.66 -10.08
CA LYS A 343 -21.37 -7.91 -9.41
C LYS A 343 -20.29 -9.00 -9.39
N ASP A 344 -19.39 -9.01 -10.38
CA ASP A 344 -18.30 -10.00 -10.40
C ASP A 344 -17.18 -9.53 -9.47
N PRO A 345 -16.92 -10.22 -8.36
CA PRO A 345 -15.88 -9.84 -7.42
C PRO A 345 -14.47 -9.83 -8.06
N ARG A 346 -14.30 -10.54 -9.19
CA ARG A 346 -13.05 -10.56 -9.96
C ARG A 346 -12.94 -9.46 -11.00
N GLY A 347 -13.86 -8.48 -10.95
CA GLY A 347 -13.88 -7.31 -11.83
C GLY A 347 -14.59 -7.51 -13.16
N GLN A 348 -14.42 -6.56 -14.05
CA GLN A 348 -15.16 -6.48 -15.32
C GLN A 348 -14.37 -7.07 -16.51
N GLY A 349 -13.25 -7.76 -16.25
CA GLY A 349 -12.39 -8.35 -17.28
C GLY A 349 -11.50 -7.33 -17.98
N ARG A 350 -11.18 -6.24 -17.31
CA ARG A 350 -10.24 -5.22 -17.83
C ARG A 350 -8.80 -5.67 -17.78
N ILE A 351 -8.50 -6.59 -16.86
CA ILE A 351 -7.15 -7.14 -16.64
C ILE A 351 -7.21 -8.66 -16.85
N THR A 352 -6.66 -9.13 -17.94
CA THR A 352 -6.59 -10.55 -18.23
C THR A 352 -5.20 -11.09 -17.91
N ILE A 353 -5.10 -12.14 -17.10
CA ILE A 353 -3.83 -12.82 -16.81
C ILE A 353 -3.82 -14.17 -17.51
N LYS A 354 -2.80 -14.42 -18.33
CA LYS A 354 -2.60 -15.65 -19.12
C LYS A 354 -1.35 -16.39 -18.70
#